data_2d8a396d4d133716515a3cff8a48a11c
#
_entry.id   2d8a396d4d133716515a3cff8a48a11c
#
_cell.length_a   1.000
_cell.length_b   1.000
_cell.length_c   1.000
_cell.angle_alpha   90.00
_cell.angle_beta   90.00
_cell.angle_gamma   90.00
#
_symmetry.space_group_name_H-M   'P 1'
#
loop_
_entity.id
_entity.type
_entity.pdbx_description
1 polymer ?
#
loop_
_entity_poly.entity_id
_entity_poly.type
_entity_poly.pdbx_seq_one_letter_code
_entity_poly.pdbx_strand_id
1 'polypeptide(L)'
;MKTALFQTLLKKPGAWLPLLLLAPLPFSGCKTAPEVTVPASMAVKYGPVENPNNVRVRVSLNNMAVYVYEGEKPVFISAVAVGKADSPTPTGDFKAFNLLPRKRSNTYGFWVKGEEIRPGRRDQMPSGYRYVGYPMPWWVEFRSGYGFHAGGVWPEPRTKGCLRIHRTVAEDFFRLVKPGTPIHIAHSLPEDATLGKNVPRPTDYALPDHPPSVLITDAPFNSTDILF
;
A
#
# COMPACT_ATOMS: atom_id res chain seq x y z
N MET A 1 -3.07 -93.51 -58.11
CA MET A 1 -1.63 -93.60 -58.47
C MET A 1 -0.98 -92.23 -58.35
N LYS A 2 0.01 -92.11 -57.42
CA LYS A 2 1.20 -91.25 -57.53
C LYS A 2 0.95 -89.81 -57.95
N THR A 3 1.34 -88.77 -57.33
CA THR A 3 2.45 -88.34 -56.49
C THR A 3 2.60 -86.87 -56.63
N ALA A 4 2.93 -86.23 -55.69
CA ALA A 4 4.06 -85.31 -55.45
C ALA A 4 3.70 -83.98 -54.79
N LEU A 5 4.29 -83.86 -53.63
CA LEU A 5 4.45 -82.65 -52.86
C LEU A 5 5.22 -81.60 -53.64
N PHE A 6 4.78 -80.37 -53.51
CA PHE A 6 5.68 -79.22 -53.61
C PHE A 6 5.40 -78.25 -52.48
N GLN A 7 6.33 -78.20 -51.55
CA GLN A 7 6.37 -77.18 -50.48
C GLN A 7 6.85 -75.84 -51.07
N THR A 8 6.04 -74.85 -50.92
CA THR A 8 6.49 -73.50 -51.22
C THR A 8 6.53 -72.68 -49.92
N LEU A 9 7.75 -72.35 -49.52
CA LEU A 9 8.03 -71.44 -48.40
C LEU A 9 7.49 -70.07 -48.67
N LEU A 10 6.49 -69.61 -47.89
CA LEU A 10 6.05 -68.27 -47.88
C LEU A 10 6.86 -67.47 -46.83
N LYS A 11 7.73 -66.59 -47.33
CA LYS A 11 8.41 -65.57 -46.56
C LYS A 11 7.38 -64.56 -46.00
N LYS A 12 7.35 -64.43 -44.69
CA LYS A 12 6.57 -63.36 -44.02
C LYS A 12 7.25 -62.00 -44.23
N PRO A 13 6.56 -60.93 -44.66
CA PRO A 13 7.11 -59.60 -44.65
C PRO A 13 7.11 -59.05 -43.21
N GLY A 14 8.27 -58.53 -42.78
CA GLY A 14 8.42 -57.90 -41.49
C GLY A 14 7.59 -56.62 -41.42
N ALA A 15 6.75 -56.49 -40.38
CA ALA A 15 6.06 -55.29 -40.06
C ALA A 15 7.03 -54.25 -39.45
N TRP A 16 7.29 -53.22 -40.19
CA TRP A 16 7.97 -52.05 -39.67
C TRP A 16 6.95 -51.22 -38.89
N LEU A 17 7.06 -51.17 -37.57
CA LEU A 17 6.38 -50.18 -36.75
C LEU A 17 7.09 -48.82 -36.95
N PRO A 18 6.37 -47.76 -37.27
CA PRO A 18 6.95 -46.41 -37.21
C PRO A 18 7.13 -46.01 -35.74
N LEU A 19 8.37 -45.72 -35.38
CA LEU A 19 8.74 -45.13 -34.10
C LEU A 19 8.20 -43.70 -34.08
N LEU A 20 7.08 -43.48 -33.38
CA LEU A 20 6.54 -42.14 -33.11
C LEU A 20 7.52 -41.42 -32.19
N LEU A 21 8.33 -40.52 -32.74
CA LEU A 21 9.08 -39.52 -32.01
C LEU A 21 8.08 -38.54 -31.34
N LEU A 22 7.81 -38.77 -30.06
CA LEU A 22 7.17 -37.74 -29.23
C LEU A 22 8.14 -36.53 -29.10
N ALA A 23 7.89 -35.50 -29.85
CA ALA A 23 8.52 -34.20 -29.63
C ALA A 23 8.10 -33.67 -28.26
N PRO A 24 9.04 -33.19 -27.40
CA PRO A 24 8.66 -32.58 -26.15
C PRO A 24 7.95 -31.26 -26.46
N LEU A 25 6.70 -31.11 -25.98
CA LEU A 25 5.96 -29.86 -25.99
C LEU A 25 6.73 -28.83 -25.15
N PRO A 26 6.96 -27.62 -25.66
CA PRO A 26 7.56 -26.57 -24.84
C PRO A 26 6.60 -26.30 -23.69
N PHE A 27 7.02 -26.57 -22.47
CA PHE A 27 6.37 -26.05 -21.26
C PHE A 27 6.44 -24.52 -21.37
N SER A 28 5.30 -23.91 -21.70
CA SER A 28 5.12 -22.46 -21.51
C SER A 28 5.32 -22.16 -20.03
N GLY A 29 6.50 -21.67 -19.68
CA GLY A 29 6.80 -21.24 -18.33
C GLY A 29 5.75 -20.21 -17.92
N CYS A 30 4.98 -20.51 -16.86
CA CYS A 30 4.23 -19.51 -16.15
C CYS A 30 5.20 -18.35 -15.86
N LYS A 31 4.96 -17.19 -16.45
CA LYS A 31 5.61 -15.96 -16.02
C LYS A 31 5.18 -15.74 -14.58
N THR A 32 6.04 -16.06 -13.63
CA THR A 32 5.88 -15.64 -12.23
C THR A 32 5.72 -14.14 -12.24
N ALA A 33 4.64 -13.65 -11.65
CA ALA A 33 4.47 -12.22 -11.42
C ALA A 33 5.72 -11.68 -10.71
N PRO A 34 6.18 -10.45 -11.01
CA PRO A 34 7.33 -9.88 -10.33
C PRO A 34 7.10 -9.91 -8.82
N GLU A 35 8.04 -10.50 -8.10
CA GLU A 35 8.02 -10.56 -6.64
C GLU A 35 8.14 -9.12 -6.13
N VAL A 36 7.09 -8.64 -5.46
CA VAL A 36 7.05 -7.31 -4.88
C VAL A 36 7.96 -7.30 -3.65
N THR A 37 9.15 -6.78 -3.81
CA THR A 37 10.10 -6.65 -2.71
C THR A 37 9.71 -5.45 -1.84
N VAL A 38 9.04 -5.70 -0.72
CA VAL A 38 8.78 -4.68 0.29
C VAL A 38 10.07 -4.45 1.07
N PRO A 39 10.56 -3.21 1.25
CA PRO A 39 11.73 -2.92 2.08
C PRO A 39 11.55 -3.50 3.49
N ALA A 40 12.60 -4.04 4.09
CA ALA A 40 12.59 -4.63 5.43
C ALA A 40 12.09 -3.64 6.51
N SER A 41 12.18 -2.33 6.27
CA SER A 41 11.56 -1.28 7.05
C SER A 41 11.06 -0.16 6.12
N MET A 42 9.86 0.34 6.39
CA MET A 42 9.26 1.47 5.66
C MET A 42 9.61 2.83 6.28
N ALA A 43 10.48 2.84 7.28
CA ALA A 43 11.02 4.05 7.89
C ALA A 43 12.47 3.86 8.33
N VAL A 44 13.22 4.95 8.37
CA VAL A 44 14.50 5.04 9.07
C VAL A 44 14.22 5.61 10.46
N LYS A 45 14.64 4.89 11.51
CA LYS A 45 14.54 5.30 12.92
C LYS A 45 15.93 5.53 13.48
N TYR A 46 16.14 6.67 14.13
CA TYR A 46 17.44 7.11 14.63
C TYR A 46 17.60 6.97 16.16
N GLY A 47 16.62 6.41 16.82
CA GLY A 47 16.60 6.17 18.27
C GLY A 47 15.35 6.71 18.96
N PRO A 48 15.25 6.54 20.28
CA PRO A 48 14.11 7.04 21.04
C PRO A 48 14.13 8.57 21.14
N VAL A 49 12.95 9.14 21.36
CA VAL A 49 12.76 10.54 21.71
C VAL A 49 12.97 10.70 23.21
N GLU A 50 13.83 11.61 23.61
CA GLU A 50 14.13 11.93 25.03
C GLU A 50 13.17 12.99 25.58
N ASN A 51 12.89 14.02 24.77
CA ASN A 51 11.97 15.10 25.15
C ASN A 51 10.88 15.30 24.09
N PRO A 52 9.67 14.75 24.29
CA PRO A 52 8.55 14.90 23.38
C PRO A 52 8.10 16.35 23.12
N ASN A 53 8.52 17.31 23.97
CA ASN A 53 8.22 18.74 23.76
C ASN A 53 9.04 19.36 22.62
N ASN A 54 10.19 18.76 22.30
CA ASN A 54 11.10 19.24 21.26
C ASN A 54 10.86 18.56 19.91
N VAL A 55 9.81 17.74 19.81
CA VAL A 55 9.47 17.07 18.55
C VAL A 55 8.82 18.05 17.59
N ARG A 56 9.30 18.04 16.34
CA ARG A 56 8.69 18.73 15.19
C ARG A 56 8.62 17.83 13.97
N VAL A 57 7.64 18.06 13.13
CA VAL A 57 7.40 17.32 11.89
C VAL A 57 7.61 18.24 10.69
N ARG A 58 8.28 17.74 9.64
CA ARG A 58 8.43 18.42 8.36
C ARG A 58 8.00 17.48 7.24
N VAL A 59 7.32 18.00 6.23
CA VAL A 59 6.82 17.21 5.09
C VAL A 59 7.22 17.89 3.80
N SER A 60 7.88 17.15 2.92
CA SER A 60 8.13 17.54 1.54
C SER A 60 7.12 16.84 0.63
N LEU A 61 6.34 17.65 -0.10
CA LEU A 61 5.32 17.14 -1.02
C LEU A 61 5.95 16.60 -2.30
N ASN A 62 6.99 17.24 -2.84
CA ASN A 62 7.68 16.80 -4.06
C ASN A 62 8.49 15.53 -3.82
N ASN A 63 9.16 15.44 -2.66
CA ASN A 63 9.88 14.22 -2.28
C ASN A 63 8.97 13.16 -1.68
N MET A 64 7.70 13.50 -1.41
CA MET A 64 6.74 12.62 -0.74
C MET A 64 7.36 11.93 0.49
N ALA A 65 7.89 12.75 1.39
CA ALA A 65 8.60 12.29 2.59
C ALA A 65 8.19 13.09 3.82
N VAL A 66 8.14 12.41 4.96
CA VAL A 66 7.96 12.98 6.29
C VAL A 66 9.24 12.81 7.10
N TYR A 67 9.67 13.87 7.74
CA TYR A 67 10.85 13.97 8.60
C TYR A 67 10.41 14.38 9.98
N VAL A 68 10.74 13.61 11.00
CA VAL A 68 10.48 13.93 12.41
C VAL A 68 11.80 14.18 13.11
N TYR A 69 11.86 15.28 13.83
CA TYR A 69 13.04 15.71 14.58
C TYR A 69 12.72 15.86 16.05
N GLU A 70 13.72 15.63 16.89
CA GLU A 70 13.80 16.14 18.25
C GLU A 70 14.90 17.21 18.30
N GLY A 71 14.53 18.49 18.47
CA GLY A 71 15.48 19.57 18.25
C GLY A 71 16.04 19.53 16.82
N GLU A 72 17.36 19.39 16.67
CA GLU A 72 18.01 19.25 15.36
C GLU A 72 18.33 17.80 14.97
N LYS A 73 18.08 16.85 15.87
CA LYS A 73 18.35 15.42 15.64
C LYS A 73 17.19 14.77 14.90
N PRO A 74 17.38 14.16 13.73
CA PRO A 74 16.34 13.36 13.10
C PRO A 74 16.06 12.11 13.95
N VAL A 75 14.78 11.77 14.13
CA VAL A 75 14.35 10.59 14.89
C VAL A 75 13.55 9.59 14.05
N PHE A 76 12.87 10.07 13.01
CA PHE A 76 12.08 9.22 12.14
C PHE A 76 11.96 9.85 10.75
N ILE A 77 12.09 9.00 9.69
CA ILE A 77 11.90 9.40 8.31
C ILE A 77 11.15 8.29 7.59
N SER A 78 10.12 8.66 6.83
CA SER A 78 9.34 7.71 6.03
C SER A 78 8.85 8.34 4.74
N ALA A 79 8.57 7.51 3.74
CA ALA A 79 7.77 7.93 2.60
C ALA A 79 6.33 8.22 3.05
N VAL A 80 5.68 9.15 2.35
CA VAL A 80 4.29 9.56 2.60
C VAL A 80 3.56 9.73 1.27
N ALA A 81 2.33 9.20 1.16
CA ALA A 81 1.48 9.53 0.03
C ALA A 81 0.78 10.86 0.28
N VAL A 82 0.75 11.71 -0.75
CA VAL A 82 0.24 13.08 -0.69
C VAL A 82 -1.02 13.26 -1.55
N GLY A 83 -1.69 14.39 -1.41
CA GLY A 83 -2.86 14.78 -2.20
C GLY A 83 -2.53 14.95 -3.67
N LYS A 84 -3.44 14.49 -4.53
CA LYS A 84 -3.34 14.69 -5.98
C LYS A 84 -3.69 16.14 -6.38
N ALA A 85 -3.42 16.50 -7.63
CA ALA A 85 -3.56 17.88 -8.12
C ALA A 85 -4.96 18.48 -7.93
N ASP A 86 -6.02 17.67 -8.05
CA ASP A 86 -7.41 18.10 -7.82
C ASP A 86 -7.82 18.19 -6.34
N SER A 87 -6.99 17.71 -5.45
CA SER A 87 -7.24 17.63 -4.01
C SER A 87 -5.90 17.71 -3.25
N PRO A 88 -5.15 18.83 -3.38
CA PRO A 88 -3.79 18.92 -2.88
C PRO A 88 -3.73 18.91 -1.34
N THR A 89 -2.62 18.43 -0.81
CA THR A 89 -2.28 18.61 0.59
C THR A 89 -1.95 20.09 0.83
N PRO A 90 -2.53 20.74 1.86
CA PRO A 90 -2.21 22.13 2.15
C PRO A 90 -0.77 22.30 2.62
N THR A 91 -0.10 23.36 2.16
CA THR A 91 1.23 23.77 2.63
C THR A 91 1.13 24.85 3.71
N GLY A 92 2.18 25.02 4.50
CA GLY A 92 2.29 26.01 5.57
C GLY A 92 2.68 25.41 6.91
N ASP A 93 2.50 26.22 7.96
CA ASP A 93 2.81 25.85 9.33
C ASP A 93 1.52 25.51 10.08
N PHE A 94 1.51 24.36 10.70
CA PHE A 94 0.39 23.79 11.44
C PHE A 94 0.86 23.27 12.80
N LYS A 95 -0.12 22.83 13.61
CA LYS A 95 0.11 22.06 14.84
C LYS A 95 -0.82 20.86 14.84
N ALA A 96 -0.32 19.71 15.30
CA ALA A 96 -1.19 18.58 15.60
C ALA A 96 -2.18 18.97 16.71
N PHE A 97 -3.45 18.63 16.59
CA PHE A 97 -4.44 19.00 17.61
C PHE A 97 -5.40 17.86 17.98
N ASN A 98 -5.63 16.91 17.09
CA ASN A 98 -6.55 15.79 17.34
C ASN A 98 -5.87 14.47 16.94
N LEU A 99 -5.62 13.60 17.91
CA LEU A 99 -4.95 12.32 17.72
C LEU A 99 -5.89 11.19 18.11
N LEU A 100 -6.24 10.34 17.15
CA LEU A 100 -7.17 9.23 17.32
C LEU A 100 -6.59 7.94 16.76
N PRO A 101 -6.33 6.91 17.58
CA PRO A 101 -5.86 5.61 17.08
C PRO A 101 -6.84 4.97 16.08
N ARG A 102 -8.13 5.22 16.27
CA ARG A 102 -9.21 4.69 15.44
C ARG A 102 -10.09 5.83 14.94
N LYS A 103 -9.94 6.18 13.67
CA LYS A 103 -10.71 7.24 13.03
C LYS A 103 -11.34 6.71 11.74
N ARG A 104 -12.58 7.09 11.47
CA ARG A 104 -13.20 6.93 10.15
C ARG A 104 -13.49 8.30 9.55
N SER A 105 -13.34 8.39 8.23
CA SER A 105 -13.62 9.63 7.49
C SER A 105 -15.10 10.03 7.65
N ASN A 106 -15.33 11.32 7.87
CA ASN A 106 -16.67 11.89 7.91
C ASN A 106 -17.20 12.25 6.51
N THR A 107 -16.33 12.29 5.49
CA THR A 107 -16.69 12.77 4.15
C THR A 107 -16.68 11.64 3.12
N TYR A 108 -15.61 10.85 3.06
CA TYR A 108 -15.41 9.79 2.08
C TYR A 108 -15.53 8.42 2.74
N GLY A 109 -16.20 7.49 2.08
CA GLY A 109 -16.41 6.16 2.63
C GLY A 109 -17.24 5.29 1.71
N PHE A 110 -18.16 4.55 2.30
CA PHE A 110 -18.98 3.56 1.60
C PHE A 110 -20.45 3.71 1.98
N TRP A 111 -21.32 3.54 1.01
CA TRP A 111 -22.73 3.34 1.18
C TRP A 111 -23.01 1.85 1.22
N VAL A 112 -23.67 1.38 2.27
CA VAL A 112 -23.88 -0.05 2.52
C VAL A 112 -25.37 -0.34 2.66
N LYS A 113 -25.87 -1.32 1.87
CA LYS A 113 -27.24 -1.82 1.94
C LYS A 113 -27.23 -3.33 1.72
N GLY A 114 -27.44 -4.10 2.79
CA GLY A 114 -27.22 -5.54 2.75
C GLY A 114 -25.77 -5.87 2.37
N GLU A 115 -25.60 -6.67 1.32
CA GLU A 115 -24.27 -7.03 0.77
C GLU A 115 -23.73 -6.00 -0.23
N GLU A 116 -24.56 -5.06 -0.65
CA GLU A 116 -24.14 -4.02 -1.58
C GLU A 116 -23.27 -2.97 -0.88
N ILE A 117 -22.05 -2.76 -1.40
CA ILE A 117 -21.10 -1.78 -0.88
C ILE A 117 -20.62 -0.93 -2.04
N ARG A 118 -20.88 0.37 -1.99
CA ARG A 118 -20.46 1.35 -3.01
C ARG A 118 -19.60 2.45 -2.38
N PRO A 119 -18.49 2.84 -2.99
CA PRO A 119 -17.77 4.03 -2.54
C PRO A 119 -18.61 5.29 -2.75
N GLY A 120 -18.56 6.22 -1.81
CA GLY A 120 -19.33 7.45 -1.93
C GLY A 120 -19.06 8.46 -0.83
N ARG A 121 -19.61 9.65 -1.01
CA ARG A 121 -19.56 10.73 -0.04
C ARG A 121 -20.76 10.64 0.90
N ARG A 122 -20.56 11.04 2.16
CA ARG A 122 -21.62 11.03 3.17
C ARG A 122 -22.81 11.92 2.81
N ASP A 123 -22.49 13.11 2.28
CA ASP A 123 -23.49 14.11 1.88
C ASP A 123 -24.29 13.75 0.62
N GLN A 124 -23.88 12.71 -0.09
CA GLN A 124 -24.54 12.20 -1.31
C GLN A 124 -25.15 10.81 -1.11
N MET A 125 -25.26 10.35 0.15
CA MET A 125 -25.76 9.00 0.43
C MET A 125 -27.23 8.83 0.01
N PRO A 126 -27.55 7.83 -0.82
CA PRO A 126 -28.92 7.56 -1.22
C PRO A 126 -29.79 7.07 -0.04
N SER A 127 -31.10 7.27 -0.14
CA SER A 127 -32.05 6.74 0.83
C SER A 127 -31.95 5.20 0.93
N GLY A 128 -32.09 4.68 2.15
CA GLY A 128 -32.03 3.24 2.43
C GLY A 128 -30.61 2.65 2.55
N TYR A 129 -29.56 3.47 2.41
CA TYR A 129 -28.18 3.08 2.71
C TYR A 129 -27.76 3.60 4.07
N ARG A 130 -26.76 2.93 4.68
CA ARG A 130 -25.98 3.45 5.80
C ARG A 130 -24.61 3.87 5.33
N TYR A 131 -24.04 4.89 5.95
CA TYR A 131 -22.69 5.35 5.66
C TYR A 131 -21.68 4.69 6.57
N VAL A 132 -20.56 4.19 5.99
CA VAL A 132 -19.37 3.73 6.72
C VAL A 132 -18.17 4.51 6.20
N GLY A 133 -17.58 5.35 7.04
CA GLY A 133 -16.42 6.15 6.65
C GLY A 133 -15.19 5.30 6.34
N TYR A 134 -14.36 5.77 5.39
CA TYR A 134 -13.07 5.14 5.10
C TYR A 134 -12.22 5.06 6.37
N PRO A 135 -11.57 3.93 6.68
CA PRO A 135 -10.75 3.79 7.88
C PRO A 135 -9.45 4.59 7.76
N MET A 136 -9.11 5.30 8.81
CA MET A 136 -7.91 6.13 8.93
C MET A 136 -7.22 5.84 10.27
N PRO A 137 -6.61 4.64 10.44
CA PRO A 137 -5.90 4.29 11.67
C PRO A 137 -4.76 5.27 11.96
N TRP A 138 -4.46 5.51 13.24
CA TRP A 138 -3.37 6.36 13.69
C TRP A 138 -3.48 7.80 13.18
N TRP A 139 -4.69 8.37 13.28
CA TRP A 139 -5.03 9.72 12.81
C TRP A 139 -4.33 10.79 13.63
N VAL A 140 -3.60 11.68 12.95
CA VAL A 140 -3.03 12.90 13.50
C VAL A 140 -3.53 14.08 12.68
N GLU A 141 -4.48 14.84 13.21
CA GLU A 141 -5.08 15.99 12.55
C GLU A 141 -4.24 17.24 12.74
N PHE A 142 -3.95 17.98 11.64
CA PHE A 142 -3.22 19.22 11.67
C PHE A 142 -4.02 20.42 11.11
N ARG A 143 -5.07 20.13 10.36
CA ARG A 143 -6.05 21.08 9.84
C ARG A 143 -7.40 20.35 9.76
N SER A 144 -8.51 21.07 9.94
CA SER A 144 -9.84 20.45 9.90
C SER A 144 -10.04 19.59 8.65
N GLY A 145 -10.23 18.29 8.85
CA GLY A 145 -10.36 17.28 7.79
C GLY A 145 -9.07 16.87 7.10
N TYR A 146 -7.90 17.39 7.48
CA TYR A 146 -6.59 17.00 6.95
C TYR A 146 -5.70 16.45 8.06
N GLY A 147 -5.09 15.31 7.80
CA GLY A 147 -4.25 14.66 8.81
C GLY A 147 -3.38 13.58 8.21
N PHE A 148 -2.49 13.06 9.04
CA PHE A 148 -1.76 11.82 8.77
C PHE A 148 -2.60 10.64 9.19
N HIS A 149 -2.47 9.51 8.48
CA HIS A 149 -3.05 8.23 8.90
C HIS A 149 -2.34 7.06 8.22
N ALA A 150 -2.53 5.86 8.74
CA ALA A 150 -2.05 4.64 8.12
C ALA A 150 -2.75 4.37 6.78
N GLY A 151 -2.01 3.83 5.83
CA GLY A 151 -2.56 3.41 4.55
C GLY A 151 -1.49 2.99 3.55
N GLY A 152 -1.90 2.74 2.32
CA GLY A 152 -1.00 2.49 1.21
C GLY A 152 -0.23 3.76 0.84
N VAL A 153 1.05 3.58 0.50
CA VAL A 153 1.95 4.64 0.04
C VAL A 153 2.44 4.27 -1.34
N TRP A 154 2.19 5.15 -2.30
CA TRP A 154 2.59 5.01 -3.70
C TRP A 154 3.57 6.14 -4.07
N PRO A 155 4.34 5.99 -5.13
CA PRO A 155 5.31 7.01 -5.57
C PRO A 155 4.67 8.14 -6.36
N GLU A 156 3.37 8.22 -6.35
CA GLU A 156 2.58 9.25 -7.00
C GLU A 156 1.53 9.84 -6.05
N PRO A 157 1.13 11.10 -6.23
CA PRO A 157 0.07 11.71 -5.45
C PRO A 157 -1.26 10.99 -5.68
N ARG A 158 -1.88 10.45 -4.61
CA ARG A 158 -3.13 9.64 -4.73
C ARG A 158 -4.21 10.00 -3.74
N THR A 159 -3.91 10.77 -2.71
CA THR A 159 -4.89 11.04 -1.66
C THR A 159 -5.84 12.20 -2.00
N LYS A 160 -6.82 12.41 -1.17
CA LYS A 160 -7.72 13.58 -1.19
C LYS A 160 -7.21 14.70 -0.26
N GLY A 161 -5.87 14.83 -0.16
CA GLY A 161 -5.19 15.83 0.64
C GLY A 161 -4.65 15.35 1.98
N CYS A 162 -5.10 14.22 2.51
CA CYS A 162 -4.47 13.59 3.68
C CYS A 162 -3.08 13.04 3.35
N LEU A 163 -2.28 12.83 4.38
CA LEU A 163 -0.93 12.29 4.31
C LEU A 163 -0.98 10.83 4.78
N ARG A 164 -0.77 9.86 3.88
CA ARG A 164 -0.73 8.45 4.27
C ARG A 164 0.69 8.02 4.59
N ILE A 165 0.89 7.48 5.76
CA ILE A 165 2.13 6.81 6.18
C ILE A 165 1.89 5.31 6.06
N HIS A 166 2.91 4.58 5.60
CA HIS A 166 2.78 3.13 5.45
C HIS A 166 2.36 2.50 6.79
N ARG A 167 1.40 1.58 6.73
CA ARG A 167 0.74 1.03 7.94
C ARG A 167 1.69 0.39 8.94
N THR A 168 2.79 -0.22 8.46
CA THR A 168 3.79 -0.87 9.31
C THR A 168 4.57 0.09 10.20
N VAL A 169 4.55 1.39 9.90
CA VAL A 169 5.28 2.43 10.64
C VAL A 169 4.42 3.63 11.05
N ALA A 170 3.14 3.60 10.72
CA ALA A 170 2.23 4.70 11.06
C ALA A 170 1.98 4.82 12.58
N GLU A 171 1.97 3.71 13.30
CA GLU A 171 1.88 3.71 14.77
C GLU A 171 3.13 4.35 15.39
N ASP A 172 4.32 4.06 14.88
CA ASP A 172 5.56 4.67 15.35
C ASP A 172 5.52 6.19 15.19
N PHE A 173 5.08 6.67 14.01
CA PHE A 173 4.87 8.09 13.79
C PHE A 173 3.86 8.71 14.75
N PHE A 174 2.71 8.04 14.94
CA PHE A 174 1.66 8.50 15.84
C PHE A 174 2.15 8.65 17.28
N ARG A 175 3.00 7.75 17.76
CA ARG A 175 3.59 7.79 19.12
C ARG A 175 4.61 8.91 19.31
N LEU A 176 5.23 9.40 18.23
CA LEU A 176 6.17 10.52 18.28
C LEU A 176 5.49 11.87 18.38
N VAL A 177 4.22 11.98 17.96
CA VAL A 177 3.48 13.23 17.84
C VAL A 177 2.49 13.36 19.00
N LYS A 178 2.28 14.59 19.48
CA LYS A 178 1.28 14.92 20.50
C LYS A 178 0.53 16.19 20.13
N PRO A 179 -0.59 16.52 20.80
CA PRO A 179 -1.23 17.81 20.61
C PRO A 179 -0.24 18.96 20.86
N GLY A 180 -0.20 19.92 19.92
CA GLY A 180 0.73 21.05 19.94
C GLY A 180 2.03 20.82 19.15
N THR A 181 2.38 19.59 18.74
CA THR A 181 3.58 19.31 17.92
C THR A 181 3.54 20.14 16.64
N PRO A 182 4.59 20.97 16.36
CA PRO A 182 4.70 21.75 15.15
C PRO A 182 4.82 20.86 13.90
N ILE A 183 4.12 21.24 12.83
CA ILE A 183 4.14 20.55 11.54
C ILE A 183 4.33 21.59 10.44
N HIS A 184 5.43 21.48 9.71
CA HIS A 184 5.73 22.30 8.53
C HIS A 184 5.58 21.48 7.26
N ILE A 185 4.75 21.93 6.33
CA ILE A 185 4.49 21.28 5.05
C ILE A 185 4.88 22.23 3.92
N ALA A 186 5.81 21.79 3.07
CA ALA A 186 6.28 22.55 1.92
C ALA A 186 6.36 21.70 0.67
N HIS A 187 6.44 22.34 -0.50
CA HIS A 187 6.66 21.60 -1.75
C HIS A 187 8.02 20.92 -1.75
N SER A 188 9.07 21.58 -1.29
CA SER A 188 10.42 21.04 -1.17
C SER A 188 11.08 21.50 0.11
N LEU A 189 11.99 20.69 0.63
CA LEU A 189 12.73 20.95 1.86
C LEU A 189 14.23 20.69 1.63
N PRO A 190 15.13 21.33 2.40
CA PRO A 190 16.58 21.04 2.35
C PRO A 190 16.90 19.56 2.57
N GLU A 191 16.12 18.89 3.40
CA GLU A 191 16.22 17.45 3.70
C GLU A 191 16.13 16.57 2.44
N ASP A 192 15.45 17.02 1.40
CA ASP A 192 15.26 16.25 0.16
C ASP A 192 16.59 15.93 -0.52
N ALA A 193 17.56 16.84 -0.41
CA ALA A 193 18.91 16.68 -0.95
C ALA A 193 19.85 15.83 -0.07
N THR A 194 19.46 15.50 1.14
CA THR A 194 20.26 14.80 2.14
C THR A 194 19.57 13.52 2.62
N LEU A 195 18.87 13.61 3.75
CA LEU A 195 18.15 12.49 4.37
C LEU A 195 17.08 11.90 3.44
N GLY A 196 16.45 12.73 2.64
CA GLY A 196 15.38 12.37 1.73
C GLY A 196 15.81 11.49 0.56
N LYS A 197 17.11 11.43 0.23
CA LYS A 197 17.64 10.55 -0.84
C LYS A 197 17.49 9.06 -0.50
N ASN A 198 17.55 8.73 0.78
CA ASN A 198 17.60 7.35 1.27
C ASN A 198 16.28 6.94 1.96
N VAL A 199 15.20 7.65 1.72
CA VAL A 199 13.88 7.28 2.28
C VAL A 199 13.45 5.94 1.70
N PRO A 200 13.17 4.93 2.54
CA PRO A 200 12.64 3.66 2.08
C PRO A 200 11.31 3.89 1.35
N ARG A 201 11.22 3.41 0.11
CA ARG A 201 10.02 3.59 -0.70
C ARG A 201 9.42 2.23 -1.01
N PRO A 202 8.11 2.07 -0.80
CA PRO A 202 7.43 0.85 -1.22
C PRO A 202 7.50 0.72 -2.74
N THR A 203 7.62 -0.53 -3.20
CA THR A 203 7.58 -0.89 -4.62
C THR A 203 6.23 -1.49 -5.01
N ASP A 204 5.26 -1.46 -4.12
CA ASP A 204 3.95 -2.10 -4.22
C ASP A 204 2.92 -1.27 -4.99
N TYR A 205 3.34 -0.63 -6.07
CA TYR A 205 2.45 0.15 -6.96
C TYR A 205 1.26 -0.62 -7.49
N ALA A 206 1.40 -1.93 -7.57
CA ALA A 206 0.40 -2.83 -8.12
C ALA A 206 -0.61 -3.31 -7.07
N LEU A 207 -0.38 -3.05 -5.76
CA LEU A 207 -1.31 -3.50 -4.74
C LEU A 207 -2.55 -2.59 -4.73
N PRO A 208 -3.74 -3.13 -5.01
CA PRO A 208 -4.98 -2.37 -4.93
C PRO A 208 -5.27 -1.99 -3.47
N ASP A 209 -6.05 -0.94 -3.27
CA ASP A 209 -6.70 -0.70 -1.98
C ASP A 209 -7.51 -1.95 -1.59
N HIS A 210 -7.71 -2.15 -0.27
CA HIS A 210 -8.52 -3.26 0.25
C HIS A 210 -9.88 -3.34 -0.40
N PRO A 211 -10.41 -4.55 -0.54
CA PRO A 211 -11.80 -4.69 -0.95
C PRO A 211 -12.71 -3.93 0.04
N PRO A 212 -13.73 -3.23 -0.46
CA PRO A 212 -14.66 -2.47 0.37
C PRO A 212 -15.28 -3.28 1.51
N SER A 213 -15.47 -4.59 1.32
CA SER A 213 -15.98 -5.51 2.35
C SER A 213 -15.09 -5.59 3.59
N VAL A 214 -13.77 -5.43 3.44
CA VAL A 214 -12.82 -5.35 4.55
C VAL A 214 -12.79 -3.95 5.15
N LEU A 215 -12.80 -2.92 4.30
CA LEU A 215 -12.68 -1.53 4.74
C LEU A 215 -13.88 -1.05 5.61
N ILE A 216 -15.04 -1.65 5.44
CA ILE A 216 -16.22 -1.33 6.26
C ILE A 216 -16.23 -2.01 7.64
N THR A 217 -15.31 -2.96 7.89
CA THR A 217 -15.15 -3.66 9.17
C THR A 217 -14.14 -2.96 10.07
N ASP A 218 -13.92 -3.51 11.27
CA ASP A 218 -12.89 -3.05 12.19
C ASP A 218 -11.50 -3.64 11.92
N ALA A 219 -11.39 -4.58 10.98
CA ALA A 219 -10.13 -5.21 10.60
C ALA A 219 -8.99 -4.19 10.33
N PRO A 220 -9.21 -3.06 9.63
CA PRO A 220 -8.17 -2.06 9.39
C PRO A 220 -7.59 -1.41 10.64
N PHE A 221 -8.24 -1.55 11.80
CA PHE A 221 -7.77 -0.99 13.08
C PHE A 221 -7.10 -2.03 13.98
N ASN A 222 -7.27 -3.33 13.70
CA ASN A 222 -6.88 -4.39 14.62
C ASN A 222 -5.62 -5.14 14.19
N SER A 223 -5.13 -4.92 12.98
CA SER A 223 -3.99 -5.65 12.45
C SER A 223 -3.04 -4.73 11.69
N THR A 224 -1.75 -4.81 12.05
CA THR A 224 -0.63 -4.33 11.25
C THR A 224 -0.32 -5.29 10.11
N ASP A 225 -0.74 -6.56 10.25
CA ASP A 225 -0.42 -7.68 9.38
C ASP A 225 -1.49 -7.95 8.32
N ILE A 226 -2.52 -7.15 8.28
CA ILE A 226 -3.37 -7.18 7.12
C ILE A 226 -2.52 -6.64 5.98
N LEU A 227 -1.83 -7.57 5.35
CA LEU A 227 -1.12 -7.40 4.09
C LEU A 227 -2.09 -6.91 3.06
N PHE A 228 -1.89 -5.73 2.78
CA PHE A 228 -2.76 -5.07 1.90
C PHE A 228 -1.94 -4.12 1.09
#